data_2bb3bfb83fb68bb6583550873c96bb4f
#
_entry.id   2bb3bfb83fb68bb6583550873c96bb4f
#
_cell.length_a   1.000
_cell.length_b   1.000
_cell.length_c   1.000
_cell.angle_alpha   90.00
_cell.angle_beta   90.00
_cell.angle_gamma   90.00
#
_symmetry.space_group_name_H-M   'P 1'
#
loop_
_entity.id
_entity.type
_entity.pdbx_description
1 polymer ?
#
loop_
_entity_poly.entity_id
_entity_poly.type
_entity_poly.pdbx_seq_one_letter_code
_entity_poly.pdbx_strand_id
1 'polypeptide(L)'
;VRLTGWQDTLQADGGNRQYFRNCYIEGNVDWIFGSAQAVFDDCDIVANGDGHVTAASTESTRSTGYVFINSRLLKKNSSVDDNKVTLGRPWRSNACVTYVNCFMDSHIKTAGYTDMGDNSYKAAQFYEYQSYGPGFAVNTDRRQLSKAQGEALTVNGVFARESGAGAAFATAWDALATYADLSKNYIAENVVEQVDFKDLDAAISRAEALREADYKDFRAVKAALLAAKALDRGN
;
A
#
# COMPACT_ATOMS: atom_id res chain seq x y z
N VAL A 1 2.43 12.89 -2.52
CA VAL A 1 1.28 13.63 -1.93
C VAL A 1 1.07 13.17 -0.49
N ARG A 2 0.64 14.10 0.39
CA ARG A 2 0.28 13.83 1.78
C ARG A 2 -1.23 14.08 1.98
N LEU A 3 -1.96 13.05 2.38
CA LEU A 3 -3.38 13.10 2.73
C LEU A 3 -3.52 12.80 4.22
N THR A 4 -4.16 13.67 4.97
CA THR A 4 -4.32 13.52 6.42
C THR A 4 -5.76 13.76 6.82
N GLY A 5 -6.30 12.89 7.62
CA GLY A 5 -7.68 12.95 8.12
C GLY A 5 -7.87 12.02 9.31
N TRP A 6 -9.10 11.64 9.52
CA TRP A 6 -9.54 10.70 10.55
C TRP A 6 -10.33 9.58 9.89
N GLN A 7 -11.64 9.58 10.03
CA GLN A 7 -12.55 8.71 9.29
C GLN A 7 -12.65 9.18 7.83
N ASP A 8 -12.73 8.26 6.88
CA ASP A 8 -13.05 8.52 5.47
C ASP A 8 -12.08 9.53 4.79
N THR A 9 -10.78 9.39 5.03
CA THR A 9 -9.78 10.36 4.54
C THR A 9 -9.66 10.39 3.02
N LEU A 10 -9.63 9.23 2.37
CA LEU A 10 -9.47 9.07 0.92
C LEU A 10 -10.61 8.25 0.33
N GLN A 11 -11.48 8.91 -0.41
CA GLN A 11 -12.46 8.23 -1.25
C GLN A 11 -11.83 7.86 -2.60
N ALA A 12 -11.34 6.64 -2.71
CA ALA A 12 -10.87 6.07 -3.97
C ALA A 12 -12.04 5.35 -4.66
N ASP A 13 -12.81 6.09 -5.44
CA ASP A 13 -14.13 5.66 -5.92
C ASP A 13 -14.38 5.99 -7.41
N GLY A 14 -15.64 5.91 -7.83
CA GLY A 14 -16.11 6.29 -9.15
C GLY A 14 -15.84 5.27 -10.24
N GLY A 15 -15.55 4.03 -9.88
CA GLY A 15 -15.33 2.96 -10.86
C GLY A 15 -14.14 3.19 -11.79
N ASN A 16 -13.20 4.04 -11.42
CA ASN A 16 -12.04 4.42 -12.20
C ASN A 16 -10.78 3.69 -11.75
N ARG A 17 -9.69 3.80 -12.53
CA ARG A 17 -8.34 3.39 -12.15
C ARG A 17 -7.61 4.53 -11.49
N GLN A 18 -6.90 4.23 -10.39
CA GLN A 18 -6.16 5.23 -9.62
C GLN A 18 -4.79 4.67 -9.22
N TYR A 19 -3.74 5.48 -9.36
CA TYR A 19 -2.38 5.11 -9.00
C TYR A 19 -1.80 6.12 -8.01
N PHE A 20 -1.47 5.63 -6.84
CA PHE A 20 -0.83 6.37 -5.76
C PHE A 20 0.59 5.84 -5.58
N ARG A 21 1.59 6.70 -5.72
CA ARG A 21 2.99 6.33 -5.52
C ARG A 21 3.68 7.29 -4.58
N ASN A 22 4.46 6.76 -3.63
CA ASN A 22 5.19 7.54 -2.64
C ASN A 22 4.27 8.52 -1.88
N CYS A 23 3.04 8.08 -1.57
CA CYS A 23 2.07 8.91 -0.85
C CYS A 23 2.08 8.59 0.63
N TYR A 24 1.84 9.62 1.45
CA TYR A 24 1.52 9.49 2.86
C TYR A 24 0.00 9.63 3.04
N ILE A 25 -0.66 8.60 3.58
CA ILE A 25 -2.12 8.58 3.75
C ILE A 25 -2.43 8.21 5.20
N GLU A 26 -3.00 9.14 5.95
CA GLU A 26 -3.24 9.02 7.40
C GLU A 26 -4.73 9.07 7.74
N GLY A 27 -5.15 8.20 8.65
CA GLY A 27 -6.50 8.18 9.19
C GLY A 27 -6.68 7.11 10.27
N ASN A 28 -7.94 6.81 10.65
CA ASN A 28 -8.24 5.78 11.64
C ASN A 28 -9.39 4.85 11.25
N VAL A 29 -10.56 5.34 10.83
CA VAL A 29 -11.70 4.51 10.48
C VAL A 29 -11.96 4.61 8.99
N ASP A 30 -11.85 3.46 8.26
CA ASP A 30 -12.18 3.38 6.84
C ASP A 30 -11.45 4.45 5.99
N TRP A 31 -10.22 4.77 6.37
CA TRP A 31 -9.58 5.97 5.82
C TRP A 31 -9.15 5.85 4.35
N ILE A 32 -9.29 4.65 3.77
CA ILE A 32 -9.24 4.43 2.32
C ILE A 32 -10.49 3.63 1.93
N PHE A 33 -11.44 4.27 1.26
CA PHE A 33 -12.73 3.65 0.96
C PHE A 33 -13.21 3.93 -0.47
N GLY A 34 -14.18 3.14 -0.96
CA GLY A 34 -14.78 3.29 -2.28
C GLY A 34 -14.57 2.08 -3.19
N SER A 35 -14.82 2.26 -4.49
CA SER A 35 -14.95 1.18 -5.48
C SER A 35 -13.90 1.18 -6.59
N ALA A 36 -12.91 2.08 -6.55
CA ALA A 36 -11.90 2.17 -7.60
C ALA A 36 -11.04 0.88 -7.70
N GLN A 37 -10.52 0.61 -8.89
CA GLN A 37 -9.35 -0.23 -9.07
C GLN A 37 -8.12 0.64 -8.78
N ALA A 38 -7.53 0.51 -7.60
CA ALA A 38 -6.47 1.40 -7.15
C ALA A 38 -5.20 0.64 -6.72
N VAL A 39 -4.05 1.14 -7.13
CA VAL A 39 -2.75 0.67 -6.67
C VAL A 39 -2.09 1.72 -5.79
N PHE A 40 -1.66 1.28 -4.61
CA PHE A 40 -0.88 2.04 -3.63
C PHE A 40 0.54 1.45 -3.62
N ASP A 41 1.47 2.11 -4.31
CA ASP A 41 2.85 1.65 -4.54
C ASP A 41 3.82 2.46 -3.68
N ASP A 42 4.57 1.78 -2.82
CA ASP A 42 5.56 2.40 -1.91
C ASP A 42 4.97 3.56 -1.09
N CYS A 43 3.75 3.38 -0.56
CA CYS A 43 3.05 4.37 0.24
C CYS A 43 3.21 4.12 1.74
N ASP A 44 3.16 5.20 2.53
CA ASP A 44 2.99 5.16 3.98
C ASP A 44 1.50 5.26 4.32
N ILE A 45 0.94 4.19 4.83
CA ILE A 45 -0.45 4.06 5.26
C ILE A 45 -0.48 4.12 6.77
N VAL A 46 -0.86 5.28 7.33
CA VAL A 46 -0.57 5.63 8.72
C VAL A 46 -1.83 5.68 9.56
N ALA A 47 -1.89 4.82 10.57
CA ALA A 47 -2.95 4.85 11.57
C ALA A 47 -2.68 5.93 12.61
N ASN A 48 -3.65 6.82 12.87
CA ASN A 48 -3.60 7.81 13.93
C ASN A 48 -4.56 7.52 15.10
N GLY A 49 -5.18 6.34 15.07
CA GLY A 49 -6.08 5.81 16.10
C GLY A 49 -6.54 4.40 15.74
N ASP A 50 -7.35 3.79 16.60
CA ASP A 50 -7.99 2.50 16.37
C ASP A 50 -8.95 2.57 15.18
N GLY A 51 -9.08 1.48 14.42
CA GLY A 51 -10.06 1.44 13.33
C GLY A 51 -9.76 0.45 12.22
N HIS A 52 -9.95 0.87 10.97
CA HIS A 52 -9.90 0.01 9.80
C HIS A 52 -9.19 0.73 8.66
N VAL A 53 -8.14 0.12 8.08
CA VAL A 53 -7.38 0.72 6.96
C VAL A 53 -8.31 0.96 5.77
N THR A 54 -9.06 -0.07 5.39
CA THR A 54 -9.89 0.00 4.19
C THR A 54 -11.36 -0.33 4.44
N ALA A 55 -12.25 0.33 3.68
CA ALA A 55 -13.64 -0.04 3.49
C ALA A 55 -13.96 -0.10 1.99
N ALA A 56 -13.54 -1.17 1.35
CA ALA A 56 -13.73 -1.34 -0.09
C ALA A 56 -15.18 -1.69 -0.45
N SER A 57 -15.65 -1.15 -1.56
CA SER A 57 -16.95 -1.46 -2.16
C SER A 57 -16.83 -1.93 -3.61
N THR A 58 -15.79 -2.69 -3.89
CA THR A 58 -15.45 -3.20 -5.23
C THR A 58 -16.66 -3.84 -5.91
N GLU A 59 -16.91 -3.46 -7.15
CA GLU A 59 -17.99 -4.03 -7.95
C GLU A 59 -17.68 -5.47 -8.37
N SER A 60 -18.72 -6.30 -8.53
CA SER A 60 -18.56 -7.72 -8.88
C SER A 60 -17.96 -7.98 -10.26
N THR A 61 -17.97 -6.97 -11.13
CA THR A 61 -17.40 -7.01 -12.48
C THR A 61 -15.89 -6.73 -12.53
N ARG A 62 -15.29 -6.35 -11.39
CA ARG A 62 -13.86 -6.02 -11.30
C ARG A 62 -13.01 -7.25 -11.00
N SER A 63 -11.88 -7.35 -11.65
CA SER A 63 -10.88 -8.39 -11.37
C SER A 63 -10.09 -8.11 -10.10
N THR A 64 -9.88 -6.83 -9.78
CA THR A 64 -9.18 -6.37 -8.57
C THR A 64 -9.83 -5.08 -8.05
N GLY A 65 -9.66 -4.82 -6.74
CA GLY A 65 -10.03 -3.55 -6.10
C GLY A 65 -8.78 -2.76 -5.69
N TYR A 66 -8.52 -2.66 -4.38
CA TYR A 66 -7.33 -2.01 -3.85
C TYR A 66 -6.17 -3.00 -3.77
N VAL A 67 -5.02 -2.62 -4.31
CA VAL A 67 -3.79 -3.39 -4.21
C VAL A 67 -2.68 -2.51 -3.65
N PHE A 68 -2.21 -2.87 -2.47
CA PHE A 68 -1.06 -2.23 -1.83
C PHE A 68 0.19 -3.02 -2.20
N ILE A 69 1.19 -2.34 -2.77
CA ILE A 69 2.45 -2.97 -3.21
C ILE A 69 3.60 -2.26 -2.52
N ASN A 70 4.50 -3.02 -1.86
CA ASN A 70 5.68 -2.49 -1.17
C ASN A 70 5.39 -1.36 -0.18
N SER A 71 4.14 -1.25 0.27
CA SER A 71 3.69 -0.17 1.14
C SER A 71 3.93 -0.50 2.62
N ARG A 72 3.92 0.52 3.46
CA ARG A 72 4.17 0.38 4.90
C ARG A 72 2.91 0.79 5.67
N LEU A 73 2.37 -0.14 6.46
CA LEU A 73 1.28 0.13 7.40
C LEU A 73 1.91 0.49 8.73
N LEU A 74 1.85 1.75 9.09
CA LEU A 74 2.56 2.33 10.23
C LEU A 74 1.58 2.90 11.26
N LYS A 75 1.97 2.94 12.52
CA LYS A 75 1.30 3.77 13.51
C LYS A 75 1.94 5.16 13.58
N LYS A 76 1.13 6.19 13.74
CA LYS A 76 1.58 7.58 13.76
C LYS A 76 2.58 7.85 14.91
N ASN A 77 2.27 7.26 16.07
CA ASN A 77 3.08 7.36 17.28
C ASN A 77 2.64 6.31 18.31
N SER A 78 3.20 6.35 19.51
CA SER A 78 2.92 5.40 20.59
C SER A 78 1.50 5.49 21.19
N SER A 79 0.68 6.45 20.79
CA SER A 79 -0.73 6.53 21.23
C SER A 79 -1.64 5.57 20.46
N VAL A 80 -1.16 5.00 19.35
CA VAL A 80 -1.87 3.94 18.64
C VAL A 80 -1.44 2.60 19.22
N ASP A 81 -2.36 1.94 19.91
CA ASP A 81 -2.10 0.67 20.59
C ASP A 81 -1.83 -0.47 19.61
N ASP A 82 -1.11 -1.47 20.09
CA ASP A 82 -0.86 -2.69 19.35
C ASP A 82 -2.14 -3.52 19.19
N ASN A 83 -2.27 -4.22 18.04
CA ASN A 83 -3.37 -5.13 17.74
C ASN A 83 -4.78 -4.47 17.80
N LYS A 84 -4.92 -3.25 17.29
CA LYS A 84 -6.17 -2.45 17.33
C LYS A 84 -6.74 -2.12 15.97
N VAL A 85 -5.92 -2.11 14.92
CA VAL A 85 -6.33 -1.70 13.57
C VAL A 85 -6.50 -2.91 12.66
N THR A 86 -7.63 -3.03 11.97
CA THR A 86 -7.79 -4.08 10.95
C THR A 86 -7.26 -3.61 9.60
N LEU A 87 -6.82 -4.54 8.77
CA LEU A 87 -6.45 -4.31 7.37
C LEU A 87 -7.65 -3.83 6.53
N GLY A 88 -8.86 -4.21 6.95
CA GLY A 88 -10.06 -3.72 6.30
C GLY A 88 -11.34 -4.43 6.75
N ARG A 89 -12.45 -3.87 6.27
CA ARG A 89 -13.79 -4.43 6.36
C ARG A 89 -14.56 -4.21 5.06
N PRO A 90 -15.50 -5.08 4.66
CA PRO A 90 -16.15 -4.99 3.36
C PRO A 90 -17.35 -4.02 3.43
N TRP A 91 -17.24 -2.86 2.81
CA TRP A 91 -18.41 -1.95 2.67
C TRP A 91 -19.47 -2.53 1.77
N ARG A 92 -19.08 -3.38 0.80
CA ARG A 92 -19.99 -4.20 -0.01
C ARG A 92 -19.46 -5.62 -0.09
N SER A 93 -20.33 -6.58 -0.39
CA SER A 93 -20.02 -8.02 -0.35
C SER A 93 -18.88 -8.45 -1.28
N ASN A 94 -18.66 -7.73 -2.39
CA ASN A 94 -17.57 -8.03 -3.34
C ASN A 94 -16.27 -7.27 -3.05
N ALA A 95 -16.15 -6.64 -1.88
CA ALA A 95 -14.93 -5.90 -1.51
C ALA A 95 -13.66 -6.71 -1.82
N CYS A 96 -12.72 -6.09 -2.51
CA CYS A 96 -11.47 -6.72 -2.92
C CYS A 96 -10.28 -5.84 -2.49
N VAL A 97 -9.44 -6.38 -1.61
CA VAL A 97 -8.22 -5.71 -1.12
C VAL A 97 -7.09 -6.72 -1.03
N THR A 98 -5.93 -6.37 -1.54
CA THR A 98 -4.74 -7.23 -1.47
C THR A 98 -3.52 -6.43 -1.03
N TYR A 99 -2.76 -7.01 -0.10
CA TYR A 99 -1.47 -6.49 0.37
C TYR A 99 -0.34 -7.36 -0.15
N VAL A 100 0.55 -6.78 -0.95
CA VAL A 100 1.69 -7.46 -1.60
C VAL A 100 2.99 -6.89 -1.07
N ASN A 101 3.81 -7.71 -0.43
CA ASN A 101 5.12 -7.32 0.09
C ASN A 101 5.06 -6.07 1.00
N CYS A 102 4.02 -5.98 1.83
CA CYS A 102 3.81 -4.82 2.72
C CYS A 102 4.43 -5.05 4.10
N PHE A 103 5.05 -4.01 4.65
CA PHE A 103 5.40 -3.97 6.07
C PHE A 103 4.15 -3.66 6.91
N MET A 104 3.94 -4.40 7.97
CA MET A 104 2.82 -4.23 8.92
C MET A 104 3.37 -4.05 10.33
N ASP A 105 3.20 -2.85 10.87
CA ASP A 105 3.61 -2.54 12.25
C ASP A 105 2.62 -3.15 13.26
N SER A 106 3.00 -3.22 14.52
CA SER A 106 2.34 -3.94 15.62
C SER A 106 0.88 -3.57 15.88
N HIS A 107 0.42 -2.40 15.41
CA HIS A 107 -0.99 -1.98 15.54
C HIS A 107 -1.96 -2.84 14.73
N ILE A 108 -1.50 -3.54 13.71
CA ILE A 108 -2.36 -4.38 12.88
C ILE A 108 -2.83 -5.61 13.68
N LYS A 109 -4.15 -5.83 13.69
CA LYS A 109 -4.77 -6.96 14.37
C LYS A 109 -4.34 -8.30 13.79
N THR A 110 -4.05 -9.25 14.65
CA THR A 110 -3.75 -10.64 14.27
C THR A 110 -4.85 -11.25 13.42
N ALA A 111 -6.13 -10.95 13.72
CA ALA A 111 -7.27 -11.39 12.90
C ALA A 111 -7.28 -10.78 11.48
N GLY A 112 -6.64 -9.64 11.28
CA GLY A 112 -6.50 -8.95 10.00
C GLY A 112 -7.76 -8.19 9.58
N TYR A 113 -8.91 -8.83 9.53
CA TYR A 113 -10.14 -8.30 8.96
C TYR A 113 -11.32 -8.42 9.91
N THR A 114 -12.43 -7.70 9.63
CA THR A 114 -13.68 -7.79 10.38
C THR A 114 -14.88 -7.56 9.46
N ASP A 115 -16.06 -7.94 9.90
CA ASP A 115 -17.30 -7.71 9.16
C ASP A 115 -17.71 -6.24 9.19
N MET A 116 -18.51 -5.81 8.24
CA MET A 116 -19.15 -4.50 8.20
C MET A 116 -20.67 -4.65 7.97
N GLY A 117 -21.45 -4.51 9.04
CA GLY A 117 -22.88 -4.83 9.02
C GLY A 117 -23.09 -6.29 8.60
N ASP A 118 -23.93 -6.51 7.60
CA ASP A 118 -24.21 -7.86 7.08
C ASP A 118 -23.16 -8.37 6.09
N ASN A 119 -22.17 -7.55 5.72
CA ASN A 119 -21.11 -7.96 4.81
C ASN A 119 -19.98 -8.67 5.57
N SER A 120 -19.82 -9.96 5.32
CA SER A 120 -18.76 -10.75 5.95
C SER A 120 -17.44 -10.64 5.21
N TYR A 121 -16.36 -10.36 5.96
CA TYR A 121 -14.99 -10.38 5.42
C TYR A 121 -14.60 -11.77 4.89
N LYS A 122 -15.23 -12.84 5.39
CA LYS A 122 -15.00 -14.21 4.91
C LYS A 122 -15.51 -14.44 3.49
N ALA A 123 -16.55 -13.72 3.09
CA ALA A 123 -17.08 -13.75 1.74
C ALA A 123 -16.36 -12.77 0.78
N ALA A 124 -15.75 -11.73 1.32
CA ALA A 124 -14.99 -10.74 0.55
C ALA A 124 -13.67 -11.31 -0.03
N GLN A 125 -13.07 -10.60 -0.97
CA GLN A 125 -11.83 -10.98 -1.65
C GLN A 125 -10.62 -10.29 -0.99
N PHE A 126 -10.31 -10.68 0.25
CA PHE A 126 -9.21 -10.13 1.02
C PHE A 126 -8.03 -11.10 1.03
N TYR A 127 -6.86 -10.63 0.59
CA TYR A 127 -5.67 -11.46 0.40
C TYR A 127 -4.39 -10.74 0.81
N GLU A 128 -3.35 -11.53 1.07
CA GLU A 128 -2.00 -11.07 1.33
C GLU A 128 -0.98 -11.91 0.54
N TYR A 129 0.16 -11.32 0.23
CA TYR A 129 1.29 -12.03 -0.37
C TYR A 129 2.60 -11.45 0.13
N GLN A 130 3.46 -12.28 0.75
CA GLN A 130 4.79 -11.93 1.24
C GLN A 130 4.86 -10.68 2.13
N SER A 131 3.77 -10.30 2.78
CA SER A 131 3.80 -9.23 3.78
C SER A 131 4.59 -9.67 5.01
N TYR A 132 5.08 -8.72 5.80
CA TYR A 132 5.98 -8.96 6.91
C TYR A 132 5.85 -7.89 8.00
N GLY A 133 6.55 -8.08 9.12
CA GLY A 133 6.56 -7.13 10.23
C GLY A 133 5.82 -7.67 11.48
N PRO A 134 5.83 -6.93 12.59
CA PRO A 134 5.25 -7.40 13.85
C PRO A 134 3.73 -7.56 13.84
N GLY A 135 3.03 -6.85 12.96
CA GLY A 135 1.58 -6.98 12.74
C GLY A 135 1.19 -8.00 11.68
N PHE A 136 2.17 -8.65 11.03
CA PHE A 136 1.89 -9.74 10.10
C PHE A 136 1.57 -11.03 10.85
N ALA A 137 0.57 -11.77 10.39
CA ALA A 137 0.23 -13.10 10.88
C ALA A 137 -0.27 -13.99 9.76
N VAL A 138 -0.09 -15.30 9.91
CA VAL A 138 -0.66 -16.32 9.02
C VAL A 138 -1.68 -17.12 9.81
N ASN A 139 -2.93 -17.06 9.37
CA ASN A 139 -4.04 -17.80 9.97
C ASN A 139 -5.15 -18.01 8.92
N THR A 140 -6.24 -18.65 9.31
CA THR A 140 -7.35 -18.97 8.39
C THR A 140 -8.12 -17.75 7.88
N ASP A 141 -8.05 -16.63 8.59
CA ASP A 141 -8.76 -15.38 8.25
C ASP A 141 -7.90 -14.45 7.38
N ARG A 142 -6.57 -14.65 7.38
CA ARG A 142 -5.60 -13.88 6.59
C ARG A 142 -5.09 -14.73 5.42
N ARG A 143 -5.91 -14.78 4.37
CA ARG A 143 -5.69 -15.65 3.21
C ARG A 143 -4.46 -15.23 2.41
N GLN A 144 -3.55 -16.17 2.20
CA GLN A 144 -2.33 -15.95 1.44
C GLN A 144 -2.53 -16.37 -0.02
N LEU A 145 -2.09 -15.54 -0.96
CA LEU A 145 -2.03 -15.90 -2.37
C LEU A 145 -0.90 -16.89 -2.65
N SER A 146 -1.10 -17.72 -3.67
CA SER A 146 0.00 -18.51 -4.23
C SER A 146 1.05 -17.59 -4.88
N LYS A 147 2.26 -18.14 -5.09
CA LYS A 147 3.36 -17.43 -5.77
C LYS A 147 2.92 -16.86 -7.11
N ALA A 148 2.27 -17.66 -7.96
CA ALA A 148 1.84 -17.22 -9.28
C ALA A 148 0.81 -16.06 -9.22
N GLN A 149 -0.14 -16.12 -8.26
CA GLN A 149 -1.13 -15.08 -8.08
C GLN A 149 -0.49 -13.78 -7.55
N GLY A 150 0.39 -13.89 -6.55
CA GLY A 150 1.04 -12.73 -5.93
C GLY A 150 2.00 -12.03 -6.89
N GLU A 151 2.82 -12.77 -7.63
CA GLU A 151 3.77 -12.21 -8.61
C GLU A 151 3.09 -11.55 -9.82
N ALA A 152 1.85 -11.91 -10.12
CA ALA A 152 1.07 -11.26 -11.17
C ALA A 152 0.56 -9.87 -10.75
N LEU A 153 0.49 -9.57 -9.45
CA LEU A 153 0.00 -8.30 -8.91
C LEU A 153 1.09 -7.21 -8.92
N THR A 154 1.68 -6.95 -10.06
CA THR A 154 2.48 -5.75 -10.32
C THR A 154 1.58 -4.56 -10.65
N VAL A 155 2.11 -3.34 -10.63
CA VAL A 155 1.34 -2.13 -11.03
C VAL A 155 0.67 -2.33 -12.39
N ASN A 156 1.45 -2.71 -13.40
CA ASN A 156 0.92 -2.94 -14.76
C ASN A 156 0.07 -4.21 -14.85
N GLY A 157 0.31 -5.21 -14.00
CA GLY A 157 -0.51 -6.41 -13.90
C GLY A 157 -1.92 -6.12 -13.39
N VAL A 158 -2.04 -5.27 -12.36
CA VAL A 158 -3.34 -4.81 -11.84
C VAL A 158 -4.09 -3.98 -12.88
N PHE A 159 -3.40 -3.12 -13.62
CA PHE A 159 -4.00 -2.27 -14.65
C PHE A 159 -3.99 -2.88 -16.05
N ALA A 160 -3.76 -4.19 -16.13
CA ALA A 160 -3.92 -4.91 -17.39
C ALA A 160 -5.35 -4.79 -17.93
N ARG A 161 -5.50 -5.11 -19.21
CA ARG A 161 -6.83 -5.21 -19.83
C ARG A 161 -7.66 -6.28 -19.11
N GLU A 162 -8.84 -5.92 -18.68
CA GLU A 162 -9.83 -6.87 -18.21
C GLU A 162 -10.51 -7.60 -19.38
N SER A 163 -10.88 -8.85 -19.18
CA SER A 163 -11.56 -9.70 -20.15
C SER A 163 -12.78 -10.34 -19.53
N GLY A 164 -13.79 -10.62 -20.34
CA GLY A 164 -15.03 -11.25 -19.92
C GLY A 164 -16.25 -10.35 -20.11
N ALA A 165 -17.44 -10.92 -19.90
CA ALA A 165 -18.69 -10.18 -19.99
C ALA A 165 -18.75 -9.15 -18.84
N GLY A 166 -18.98 -7.89 -19.18
CA GLY A 166 -19.06 -6.81 -18.20
C GLY A 166 -17.71 -6.25 -17.73
N ALA A 167 -16.59 -6.64 -18.37
CA ALA A 167 -15.28 -6.06 -18.06
C ALA A 167 -15.30 -4.53 -18.20
N ALA A 168 -14.90 -3.83 -17.13
CA ALA A 168 -14.99 -2.39 -17.07
C ALA A 168 -13.85 -1.68 -17.81
N PHE A 169 -12.68 -2.35 -17.92
CA PHE A 169 -11.49 -1.77 -18.53
C PHE A 169 -11.03 -2.59 -19.74
N ALA A 170 -11.51 -2.23 -20.93
CA ALA A 170 -11.19 -2.91 -22.18
C ALA A 170 -9.75 -2.67 -22.68
N THR A 171 -9.01 -1.73 -22.09
CA THR A 171 -7.63 -1.41 -22.43
C THR A 171 -6.73 -1.46 -21.21
N ALA A 172 -5.47 -1.86 -21.38
CA ALA A 172 -4.46 -1.73 -20.35
C ALA A 172 -4.10 -0.25 -20.10
N TRP A 173 -3.68 0.05 -18.87
CA TRP A 173 -3.09 1.36 -18.55
C TRP A 173 -1.67 1.16 -18.01
N ASP A 174 -0.70 1.73 -18.70
CA ASP A 174 0.68 1.81 -18.21
C ASP A 174 0.82 3.00 -17.25
N ALA A 175 0.48 2.76 -16.00
CA ALA A 175 0.54 3.78 -14.96
C ALA A 175 1.97 4.20 -14.63
N LEU A 176 2.94 3.30 -14.78
CA LEU A 176 4.37 3.62 -14.54
C LEU A 176 4.91 4.58 -15.59
N ALA A 177 4.61 4.36 -16.87
CA ALA A 177 4.99 5.28 -17.93
C ALA A 177 4.30 6.64 -17.77
N THR A 178 2.99 6.63 -17.48
CA THR A 178 2.23 7.86 -17.21
C THR A 178 2.85 8.66 -16.05
N TYR A 179 3.18 7.99 -14.96
CA TYR A 179 3.83 8.62 -13.81
C TYR A 179 5.20 9.19 -14.17
N ALA A 180 6.02 8.45 -14.92
CA ALA A 180 7.34 8.89 -15.36
C ALA A 180 7.27 10.15 -16.20
N ASP A 181 6.32 10.23 -17.15
CA ASP A 181 6.15 11.40 -18.00
C ASP A 181 5.66 12.62 -17.23
N LEU A 182 4.68 12.45 -16.34
CA LEU A 182 4.20 13.52 -15.47
C LEU A 182 5.31 14.03 -14.53
N SER A 183 6.13 13.13 -13.99
CA SER A 183 7.23 13.49 -13.12
C SER A 183 8.30 14.30 -13.86
N LYS A 184 8.65 13.92 -15.09
CA LYS A 184 9.59 14.68 -15.91
C LYS A 184 9.09 16.09 -16.20
N ASN A 185 7.82 16.22 -16.58
CA ASN A 185 7.22 17.52 -16.88
C ASN A 185 7.17 18.40 -15.62
N TYR A 186 6.75 17.84 -14.48
CA TYR A 186 6.71 18.55 -13.21
C TYR A 186 8.11 19.03 -12.77
N ILE A 187 9.12 18.16 -12.91
CA ILE A 187 10.51 18.52 -12.60
C ILE A 187 11.00 19.62 -13.55
N ALA A 188 10.77 19.49 -14.85
CA ALA A 188 11.20 20.50 -15.83
C ALA A 188 10.58 21.88 -15.60
N GLU A 189 9.33 21.94 -15.10
CA GLU A 189 8.61 23.20 -14.87
C GLU A 189 8.88 23.83 -13.48
N ASN A 190 9.25 23.03 -12.48
CA ASN A 190 9.24 23.46 -11.09
C ASN A 190 10.59 23.33 -10.34
N VAL A 191 11.63 22.80 -10.99
CA VAL A 191 12.91 22.66 -10.26
C VAL A 191 13.69 23.94 -10.26
N VAL A 192 13.63 24.65 -9.16
CA VAL A 192 14.61 25.64 -8.73
C VAL A 192 15.13 25.35 -7.31
N GLU A 193 14.70 24.32 -6.63
CA GLU A 193 15.31 23.93 -5.36
C GLU A 193 16.25 22.74 -5.53
N GLN A 194 17.53 22.98 -5.29
CA GLN A 194 18.49 21.89 -5.06
C GLN A 194 18.01 21.10 -3.85
N VAL A 195 17.65 19.83 -4.08
CA VAL A 195 17.32 18.93 -2.98
C VAL A 195 18.58 18.82 -2.09
N ASP A 196 18.49 19.25 -0.85
CA ASP A 196 19.57 19.06 0.12
C ASP A 196 19.59 17.60 0.57
N PHE A 197 20.57 16.85 0.07
CA PHE A 197 20.76 15.43 0.42
C PHE A 197 21.54 15.23 1.74
N LYS A 198 21.84 16.28 2.49
CA LYS A 198 22.69 16.22 3.69
C LYS A 198 22.15 15.23 4.74
N ASP A 199 20.85 15.23 4.98
CA ASP A 199 20.22 14.31 5.95
C ASP A 199 20.21 12.88 5.42
N LEU A 200 20.02 12.68 4.11
CA LEU A 200 20.11 11.39 3.47
C LEU A 200 21.55 10.85 3.53
N ASP A 201 22.54 11.68 3.24
CA ASP A 201 23.97 11.29 3.32
C ASP A 201 24.38 10.92 4.75
N ALA A 202 23.89 11.67 5.74
CA ALA A 202 24.09 11.32 7.14
C ALA A 202 23.39 10.01 7.53
N ALA A 203 22.22 9.72 6.98
CA ALA A 203 21.51 8.46 7.20
C ALA A 203 22.22 7.28 6.52
N ILE A 204 22.70 7.46 5.29
CA ILE A 204 23.51 6.48 4.57
C ILE A 204 24.76 6.14 5.37
N SER A 205 25.52 7.16 5.82
CA SER A 205 26.74 6.98 6.59
C SER A 205 26.49 6.22 7.91
N ARG A 206 25.39 6.51 8.59
CA ARG A 206 25.00 5.75 9.80
C ARG A 206 24.66 4.30 9.47
N ALA A 207 23.93 4.05 8.38
CA ALA A 207 23.56 2.69 7.98
C ALA A 207 24.79 1.87 7.53
N GLU A 208 25.78 2.47 6.90
CA GLU A 208 27.05 1.84 6.53
C GLU A 208 27.90 1.44 7.73
N ALA A 209 27.80 2.19 8.83
CA ALA A 209 28.51 1.91 10.07
C ALA A 209 27.91 0.74 10.87
N LEU A 210 26.70 0.27 10.53
CA LEU A 210 26.05 -0.86 11.18
C LEU A 210 26.75 -2.17 10.80
N ARG A 211 26.99 -3.04 11.79
CA ARG A 211 27.59 -4.35 11.55
C ARG A 211 26.49 -5.40 11.42
N GLU A 212 26.49 -6.11 10.29
CA GLU A 212 25.50 -7.15 10.01
C GLU A 212 25.40 -8.22 11.11
N ALA A 213 26.55 -8.55 11.75
CA ALA A 213 26.61 -9.53 12.84
C ALA A 213 25.81 -9.16 14.10
N ASP A 214 25.47 -7.87 14.26
CA ASP A 214 24.74 -7.37 15.43
C ASP A 214 23.21 -7.49 15.26
N TYR A 215 22.72 -7.98 14.11
CA TYR A 215 21.31 -8.02 13.78
C TYR A 215 20.84 -9.41 13.33
N LYS A 216 19.66 -9.82 13.74
CA LYS A 216 19.04 -11.10 13.35
C LYS A 216 18.73 -11.17 11.85
N ASP A 217 18.33 -10.05 11.25
CA ASP A 217 18.06 -9.92 9.82
C ASP A 217 18.49 -8.51 9.34
N PHE A 218 19.48 -8.47 8.50
CA PHE A 218 20.06 -7.22 7.96
C PHE A 218 19.63 -6.95 6.51
N ARG A 219 18.81 -7.80 5.91
CA ARG A 219 18.41 -7.71 4.49
C ARG A 219 17.68 -6.43 4.15
N ALA A 220 16.75 -6.00 5.01
CA ALA A 220 16.01 -4.77 4.81
C ALA A 220 16.91 -3.53 4.84
N VAL A 221 17.89 -3.50 5.72
CA VAL A 221 18.89 -2.42 5.81
C VAL A 221 19.74 -2.38 4.54
N LYS A 222 20.21 -3.53 4.06
CA LYS A 222 20.97 -3.62 2.80
C LYS A 222 20.16 -3.12 1.60
N ALA A 223 18.90 -3.52 1.50
CA ALA A 223 18.02 -3.11 0.40
C ALA A 223 17.76 -1.59 0.44
N ALA A 224 17.45 -1.03 1.60
CA ALA A 224 17.24 0.41 1.77
C ALA A 224 18.51 1.22 1.46
N LEU A 225 19.67 0.75 1.91
CA LEU A 225 20.96 1.39 1.64
C LEU A 225 21.29 1.38 0.14
N LEU A 226 21.05 0.26 -0.54
CA LEU A 226 21.24 0.15 -1.99
C LEU A 226 20.32 1.12 -2.75
N ALA A 227 19.05 1.17 -2.39
CA ALA A 227 18.09 2.09 -3.00
C ALA A 227 18.46 3.56 -2.76
N ALA A 228 18.87 3.93 -1.55
CA ALA A 228 19.28 5.28 -1.22
C ALA A 228 20.52 5.73 -1.98
N LYS A 229 21.48 4.83 -2.19
CA LYS A 229 22.70 5.09 -2.98
C LYS A 229 22.44 5.18 -4.48
N ALA A 230 21.40 4.50 -4.97
CA ALA A 230 21.05 4.48 -6.39
C ALA A 230 20.23 5.73 -6.82
N LEU A 231 19.85 6.60 -5.88
CA LEU A 231 19.16 7.84 -6.22
C LEU A 231 20.06 8.72 -7.09
N ASP A 232 19.50 9.14 -8.24
CA ASP A 232 20.14 10.11 -9.10
C ASP A 232 20.12 11.48 -8.40
N ARG A 233 21.30 12.00 -8.10
CA ARG A 233 21.48 13.25 -7.36
C ARG A 233 21.63 14.46 -8.26
N GLY A 234 21.48 14.27 -9.57
CA GLY A 234 21.56 15.33 -10.57
C GLY A 234 22.89 16.08 -10.49
N ASN A 235 23.92 15.61 -11.20
CA ASN A 235 25.15 16.37 -11.43
C ASN A 235 24.93 17.37 -12.56
#